data_2122494539e956b449205ba9cace1097
#
_entry.id   2122494539e956b449205ba9cace1097
#
_cell.length_a   1.000
_cell.length_b   1.000
_cell.length_c   1.000
_cell.angle_alpha   90.00
_cell.angle_beta   90.00
_cell.angle_gamma   90.00
#
_symmetry.space_group_name_H-M   'P 1'
#
loop_
_entity.id
_entity.type
_entity.pdbx_description
1 polymer ?
#
loop_
_entity_poly.entity_id
_entity_poly.type
_entity_poly.pdbx_seq_one_letter_code
_entity_poly.pdbx_strand_id
1 'polypeptide(L)'
;MGTKNTDLVANFEATPPTLNDAAELHGRVRIAQGTVALAAGDSDDDDVVMLAPIPSHATVPHLYIGSDTFGGSCTFNVGIYTTAGVVKDEDVFATAVADAAALADVRHEVADINTCGQKMYELAGDSTDPGGFYYVAATMAAAGGTGGDMSFIIHYVVD
;
A
#
# COMPACT_ATOMS: atom_id res chain seq x y z
N MET A 1 -3.30 28.65 -25.37
CA MET A 1 -3.61 27.53 -24.48
C MET A 1 -2.27 26.88 -24.11
N GLY A 2 -1.90 26.81 -22.82
CA GLY A 2 -0.63 26.23 -22.39
C GLY A 2 -0.78 24.70 -22.25
N THR A 3 0.19 23.95 -22.78
CA THR A 3 0.28 22.50 -22.57
C THR A 3 1.16 22.23 -21.36
N LYS A 4 0.77 21.27 -20.49
CA LYS A 4 1.59 20.76 -19.41
C LYS A 4 1.86 19.28 -19.66
N ASN A 5 3.12 18.92 -19.70
CA ASN A 5 3.57 17.55 -19.88
C ASN A 5 3.92 16.94 -18.52
N THR A 6 3.65 15.66 -18.35
CA THR A 6 4.26 14.87 -17.27
C THR A 6 5.73 14.61 -17.59
N ASP A 7 6.51 14.20 -16.60
CA ASP A 7 7.91 13.84 -16.78
C ASP A 7 8.07 12.68 -17.79
N LEU A 8 7.12 11.75 -17.83
CA LEU A 8 7.11 10.64 -18.79
C LEU A 8 7.08 11.13 -20.24
N VAL A 9 6.23 12.15 -20.51
CA VAL A 9 6.14 12.76 -21.85
C VAL A 9 7.34 13.62 -22.14
N ALA A 10 7.81 14.41 -21.17
CA ALA A 10 8.97 15.28 -21.32
C ALA A 10 10.25 14.45 -21.63
N ASN A 11 10.43 13.34 -20.95
CA ASN A 11 11.55 12.41 -21.20
C ASN A 11 11.46 11.76 -22.59
N PHE A 12 10.27 11.37 -23.02
CA PHE A 12 10.04 10.79 -24.34
C PHE A 12 10.32 11.79 -25.48
N GLU A 13 9.95 13.06 -25.30
CA GLU A 13 10.13 14.14 -26.27
C GLU A 13 11.53 14.77 -26.26
N ALA A 14 12.36 14.46 -25.26
CA ALA A 14 13.73 14.98 -25.17
C ALA A 14 14.59 14.56 -26.35
N THR A 15 15.59 15.38 -26.69
CA THR A 15 16.54 15.08 -27.78
C THR A 15 17.98 15.17 -27.25
N PRO A 16 18.68 14.04 -27.07
CA PRO A 16 18.20 12.65 -27.22
C PRO A 16 17.13 12.26 -26.17
N PRO A 17 16.24 11.30 -26.47
CA PRO A 17 15.24 10.85 -25.50
C PRO A 17 15.88 10.32 -24.22
N THR A 18 15.29 10.65 -23.07
CA THR A 18 15.66 10.11 -21.76
C THR A 18 14.80 8.89 -21.47
N LEU A 19 15.39 7.82 -20.93
CA LEU A 19 14.64 6.64 -20.52
C LEU A 19 13.83 6.96 -19.26
N ASN A 20 12.56 6.59 -19.29
CA ASN A 20 11.70 6.57 -18.10
C ASN A 20 12.01 5.35 -17.23
N ASP A 21 11.68 5.45 -15.94
CA ASP A 21 11.75 4.30 -15.03
C ASP A 21 10.82 3.18 -15.54
N ALA A 22 11.31 1.94 -15.58
CA ALA A 22 10.53 0.80 -16.04
C ALA A 22 9.34 0.47 -15.13
N ALA A 23 9.39 0.86 -13.86
CA ALA A 23 8.26 0.71 -12.95
C ALA A 23 7.11 1.69 -13.23
N GLU A 24 7.43 2.87 -13.81
CA GLU A 24 6.44 3.90 -14.17
C GLU A 24 5.92 3.72 -15.59
N LEU A 25 6.79 3.26 -16.50
CA LEU A 25 6.44 3.06 -17.91
C LEU A 25 7.00 1.72 -18.39
N HIS A 26 6.12 0.84 -18.87
CA HIS A 26 6.42 -0.52 -19.36
C HIS A 26 6.76 -1.58 -18.29
N GLY A 27 6.60 -1.30 -17.00
CA GLY A 27 6.79 -2.26 -15.92
C GLY A 27 5.80 -3.43 -15.97
N ARG A 28 6.19 -4.57 -15.38
CA ARG A 28 5.31 -5.75 -15.25
C ARG A 28 4.60 -5.73 -13.92
N VAL A 29 3.27 -5.71 -13.96
CA VAL A 29 2.45 -5.85 -12.75
C VAL A 29 2.55 -7.27 -12.21
N ARG A 30 2.81 -7.37 -10.90
CA ARG A 30 2.74 -8.60 -10.09
C ARG A 30 1.61 -8.45 -9.09
N ILE A 31 1.14 -9.55 -8.54
CA ILE A 31 0.01 -9.57 -7.62
C ILE A 31 0.40 -10.37 -6.38
N ALA A 32 0.12 -9.80 -5.20
CA ALA A 32 0.03 -10.50 -3.94
C ALA A 32 -1.42 -10.41 -3.46
N GLN A 33 -2.02 -11.55 -3.09
CA GLN A 33 -3.42 -11.60 -2.65
C GLN A 33 -3.63 -12.66 -1.60
N GLY A 34 -4.59 -12.46 -0.75
CA GLY A 34 -4.94 -13.43 0.28
C GLY A 34 -6.14 -13.01 1.11
N THR A 35 -6.52 -13.92 1.99
CA THR A 35 -7.52 -13.69 3.03
C THR A 35 -6.95 -14.17 4.35
N VAL A 36 -7.14 -13.40 5.40
CA VAL A 36 -6.80 -13.75 6.77
C VAL A 36 -8.07 -13.78 7.61
N ALA A 37 -8.26 -14.84 8.39
CA ALA A 37 -9.34 -14.94 9.36
C ALA A 37 -8.83 -14.43 10.70
N LEU A 38 -9.51 -13.42 11.25
CA LEU A 38 -9.21 -12.81 12.54
C LEU A 38 -10.17 -13.36 13.60
N ALA A 39 -9.64 -13.74 14.75
CA ALA A 39 -10.46 -14.02 15.91
C ALA A 39 -10.91 -12.70 16.58
N ALA A 40 -11.86 -12.78 17.51
CA ALA A 40 -12.39 -11.59 18.18
C ALA A 40 -11.32 -10.76 18.93
N GLY A 41 -10.23 -11.38 19.37
CA GLY A 41 -9.12 -10.69 20.03
C GLY A 41 -8.00 -10.23 19.10
N ASP A 42 -8.14 -10.41 17.79
CA ASP A 42 -7.16 -9.98 16.78
C ASP A 42 -7.58 -8.66 16.08
N SER A 43 -8.65 -8.04 16.59
CA SER A 43 -9.18 -6.76 16.09
C SER A 43 -9.26 -5.71 17.19
N ASP A 44 -8.43 -5.84 18.22
CA ASP A 44 -8.29 -4.83 19.26
C ASP A 44 -7.46 -3.63 18.74
N ASP A 45 -7.59 -2.50 19.41
CA ASP A 45 -6.84 -1.28 19.08
C ASP A 45 -5.33 -1.54 19.06
N ASP A 46 -4.62 -1.02 18.07
CA ASP A 46 -3.20 -1.26 17.80
C ASP A 46 -2.81 -2.69 17.33
N ASP A 47 -3.75 -3.61 17.14
CA ASP A 47 -3.45 -4.91 16.54
C ASP A 47 -3.01 -4.78 15.08
N VAL A 48 -2.02 -5.57 14.70
CA VAL A 48 -1.40 -5.49 13.36
C VAL A 48 -1.56 -6.79 12.59
N VAL A 49 -2.14 -6.69 11.41
CA VAL A 49 -2.31 -7.79 10.46
C VAL A 49 -1.31 -7.65 9.32
N MET A 50 -0.26 -8.47 9.30
CA MET A 50 0.72 -8.48 8.20
C MET A 50 0.11 -9.15 6.97
N LEU A 51 -0.07 -8.38 5.88
CA LEU A 51 -0.76 -8.83 4.67
C LEU A 51 0.20 -9.52 3.70
N ALA A 52 1.24 -8.83 3.24
CA ALA A 52 2.17 -9.40 2.25
C ALA A 52 3.57 -8.79 2.31
N PRO A 53 4.64 -9.58 2.03
CA PRO A 53 5.97 -9.05 1.78
C PRO A 53 6.06 -8.49 0.35
N ILE A 54 6.43 -7.22 0.22
CA ILE A 54 6.64 -6.54 -1.06
C ILE A 54 8.12 -6.12 -1.16
N PRO A 55 8.79 -6.31 -2.31
CA PRO A 55 10.19 -5.88 -2.48
C PRO A 55 10.37 -4.39 -2.20
N SER A 56 11.48 -4.02 -1.56
CA SER A 56 11.77 -2.63 -1.15
C SER A 56 11.79 -1.63 -2.33
N HIS A 57 12.24 -2.08 -3.50
CA HIS A 57 12.32 -1.27 -4.72
C HIS A 57 11.04 -1.30 -5.58
N ALA A 58 10.00 -2.04 -5.16
CA ALA A 58 8.74 -2.11 -5.89
C ALA A 58 7.91 -0.84 -5.70
N THR A 59 7.11 -0.49 -6.70
CA THR A 59 6.01 0.47 -6.60
C THR A 59 4.69 -0.26 -6.42
N VAL A 60 3.76 0.32 -5.66
CA VAL A 60 2.42 -0.23 -5.42
C VAL A 60 1.38 0.70 -6.04
N PRO A 61 0.95 0.47 -7.29
CA PRO A 61 -0.04 1.33 -7.96
C PRO A 61 -1.47 1.13 -7.44
N HIS A 62 -1.82 -0.07 -6.96
CA HIS A 62 -3.15 -0.38 -6.45
C HIS A 62 -3.08 -1.30 -5.24
N LEU A 63 -3.90 -1.02 -4.24
CA LEU A 63 -4.07 -1.82 -3.05
C LEU A 63 -5.57 -1.92 -2.73
N TYR A 64 -6.14 -3.09 -2.96
CA TYR A 64 -7.52 -3.38 -2.63
C TYR A 64 -7.58 -4.08 -1.29
N ILE A 65 -8.47 -3.63 -0.43
CA ILE A 65 -8.74 -4.27 0.86
C ILE A 65 -10.23 -4.25 1.13
N GLY A 66 -10.71 -5.26 1.81
CA GLY A 66 -12.09 -5.38 2.25
C GLY A 66 -12.17 -6.36 3.40
N SER A 67 -13.18 -6.24 4.24
CA SER A 67 -13.35 -7.10 5.40
C SER A 67 -14.80 -7.34 5.75
N ASP A 68 -15.04 -8.40 6.51
CA ASP A 68 -16.25 -8.55 7.28
C ASP A 68 -16.35 -7.46 8.35
N THR A 69 -17.50 -7.39 9.03
CA THR A 69 -17.61 -6.52 10.19
C THR A 69 -16.87 -7.13 11.37
N PHE A 70 -15.97 -6.35 11.97
CA PHE A 70 -15.30 -6.72 13.22
C PHE A 70 -16.05 -6.20 14.45
N GLY A 71 -17.19 -5.53 14.23
CA GLY A 71 -18.06 -4.97 15.27
C GLY A 71 -17.63 -3.60 15.75
N GLY A 72 -18.50 -2.94 16.49
CA GLY A 72 -18.23 -1.57 16.94
C GLY A 72 -18.21 -0.56 15.79
N SER A 73 -17.25 0.31 15.82
CA SER A 73 -16.90 1.24 14.73
C SER A 73 -15.45 1.00 14.34
N CYS A 74 -15.10 -0.26 14.10
CA CYS A 74 -13.73 -0.65 13.79
C CYS A 74 -13.25 0.05 12.53
N THR A 75 -12.04 0.57 12.58
CA THR A 75 -11.32 1.09 11.44
C THR A 75 -9.89 0.60 11.48
N PHE A 76 -9.24 0.57 10.34
CA PHE A 76 -7.82 0.20 10.27
C PHE A 76 -7.06 1.12 9.31
N ASN A 77 -5.80 1.35 9.64
CA ASN A 77 -4.83 2.03 8.78
C ASN A 77 -4.11 0.99 7.93
N VAL A 78 -3.61 1.37 6.77
CA VAL A 78 -2.80 0.48 5.92
C VAL A 78 -1.47 1.12 5.62
N GLY A 79 -0.40 0.43 6.02
CA GLY A 79 0.93 1.01 5.95
C GLY A 79 2.07 0.00 5.79
N ILE A 80 3.27 0.45 6.14
CA ILE A 80 4.54 -0.25 5.88
C ILE A 80 5.23 -0.60 7.19
N TYR A 81 5.65 -1.86 7.27
CA TYR A 81 6.41 -2.42 8.39
C TYR A 81 7.69 -3.08 7.89
N THR A 82 8.72 -3.09 8.72
CA THR A 82 9.92 -3.89 8.45
C THR A 82 9.60 -5.38 8.56
N THR A 83 10.47 -6.24 8.04
CA THR A 83 10.36 -7.70 8.22
C THR A 83 10.55 -8.16 9.67
N ALA A 84 11.05 -7.29 10.54
CA ALA A 84 11.10 -7.51 11.99
C ALA A 84 9.82 -7.06 12.73
N GLY A 85 8.78 -6.60 12.00
CA GLY A 85 7.52 -6.14 12.58
C GLY A 85 7.56 -4.73 13.17
N VAL A 86 8.59 -3.95 12.86
CA VAL A 86 8.69 -2.55 13.32
C VAL A 86 7.98 -1.65 12.31
N VAL A 87 7.09 -0.80 12.80
CA VAL A 87 6.38 0.19 11.99
C VAL A 87 7.36 1.18 11.34
N LYS A 88 7.15 1.45 10.07
CA LYS A 88 7.81 2.53 9.32
C LYS A 88 6.84 3.70 9.15
N ASP A 89 5.67 3.40 8.63
CA ASP A 89 4.58 4.35 8.45
C ASP A 89 3.30 3.51 8.42
N GLU A 90 2.41 3.69 9.38
CA GLU A 90 1.25 2.80 9.55
C GLU A 90 0.06 3.14 8.67
N ASP A 91 0.03 4.34 8.07
CA ASP A 91 -1.10 4.86 7.31
C ASP A 91 -0.73 5.41 5.93
N VAL A 92 0.50 5.15 5.47
CA VAL A 92 1.03 5.66 4.18
C VAL A 92 0.22 5.25 2.95
N PHE A 93 -0.58 4.21 3.03
CA PHE A 93 -1.48 3.78 1.95
C PHE A 93 -2.92 4.21 2.19
N ALA A 94 -3.40 4.11 3.42
CA ALA A 94 -4.78 4.45 3.77
C ALA A 94 -4.94 4.70 5.26
N THR A 95 -5.79 5.67 5.59
CA THR A 95 -6.11 6.08 6.96
C THR A 95 -7.57 5.77 7.28
N ALA A 96 -7.81 5.15 8.43
CA ALA A 96 -9.15 4.91 8.99
C ALA A 96 -10.14 4.25 8.00
N VAL A 97 -9.68 3.23 7.28
CA VAL A 97 -10.55 2.40 6.43
C VAL A 97 -11.61 1.74 7.32
N ALA A 98 -12.88 1.91 6.98
CA ALA A 98 -13.96 1.28 7.74
C ALA A 98 -13.99 -0.24 7.51
N ASP A 99 -14.31 -1.00 8.54
CA ASP A 99 -14.63 -2.42 8.42
C ASP A 99 -15.96 -2.65 7.68
N ALA A 100 -16.34 -3.89 7.46
CA ALA A 100 -17.53 -4.28 6.68
C ALA A 100 -17.56 -3.67 5.27
N ALA A 101 -16.37 -3.37 4.72
CA ALA A 101 -16.22 -2.76 3.41
C ALA A 101 -16.04 -3.83 2.33
N ALA A 102 -16.70 -3.62 1.19
CA ALA A 102 -16.39 -4.38 -0.01
C ALA A 102 -14.94 -4.14 -0.42
N LEU A 103 -14.34 -5.11 -1.11
CA LEU A 103 -12.99 -5.00 -1.63
C LEU A 103 -12.86 -3.75 -2.54
N ALA A 104 -12.17 -2.73 -2.06
CA ALA A 104 -12.02 -1.43 -2.72
C ALA A 104 -10.55 -1.01 -2.75
N ASP A 105 -10.18 -0.25 -3.78
CA ASP A 105 -8.83 0.34 -3.86
C ASP A 105 -8.70 1.48 -2.85
N VAL A 106 -7.77 1.35 -1.93
CA VAL A 106 -7.52 2.31 -0.86
C VAL A 106 -6.16 3.00 -1.00
N ARG A 107 -5.42 2.72 -2.09
CA ARG A 107 -4.02 3.15 -2.25
C ARG A 107 -3.85 4.65 -2.36
N HIS A 108 -4.79 5.36 -2.94
CA HIS A 108 -4.62 6.77 -3.28
C HIS A 108 -5.69 7.63 -2.61
N GLU A 109 -5.53 7.87 -1.33
CA GLU A 109 -6.29 8.90 -0.63
C GLU A 109 -5.87 10.29 -1.11
N VAL A 110 -6.70 11.30 -0.85
CA VAL A 110 -6.44 12.68 -1.30
C VAL A 110 -5.11 13.21 -0.75
N ALA A 111 -4.75 12.83 0.48
CA ALA A 111 -3.48 13.22 1.11
C ALA A 111 -2.26 12.63 0.40
N ASP A 112 -2.41 11.42 -0.18
CA ASP A 112 -1.31 10.62 -0.71
C ASP A 112 -1.27 10.55 -2.24
N ILE A 113 -2.06 11.37 -2.91
CA ILE A 113 -2.15 11.38 -4.38
C ILE A 113 -0.82 11.68 -5.08
N ASN A 114 0.10 12.35 -4.40
CA ASN A 114 1.43 12.70 -4.89
C ASN A 114 2.48 11.61 -4.64
N THR A 115 2.11 10.49 -4.01
CA THR A 115 2.99 9.35 -3.75
C THR A 115 2.95 8.30 -4.87
N CYS A 116 2.23 8.60 -5.96
CA CYS A 116 2.15 7.75 -7.13
C CYS A 116 3.55 7.58 -7.75
N GLY A 117 3.96 6.33 -7.97
CA GLY A 117 5.29 6.00 -8.52
C GLY A 117 6.42 5.89 -7.49
N GLN A 118 6.22 6.31 -6.24
CA GLN A 118 7.22 6.11 -5.20
C GLN A 118 7.42 4.63 -4.88
N LYS A 119 8.67 4.26 -4.61
CA LYS A 119 9.05 2.90 -4.23
C LYS A 119 8.75 2.65 -2.75
N MET A 120 8.63 1.38 -2.37
CA MET A 120 8.32 1.00 -0.98
C MET A 120 9.29 1.60 0.03
N TYR A 121 10.60 1.63 -0.29
CA TYR A 121 11.60 2.21 0.62
C TYR A 121 11.45 3.74 0.77
N GLU A 122 11.05 4.44 -0.31
CA GLU A 122 10.80 5.90 -0.27
C GLU A 122 9.56 6.21 0.57
N LEU A 123 8.49 5.43 0.38
CA LEU A 123 7.28 5.50 1.20
C LEU A 123 7.57 5.18 2.68
N ALA A 124 8.52 4.28 2.94
CA ALA A 124 9.00 3.96 4.29
C ALA A 124 9.89 5.04 4.91
N GLY A 125 10.19 6.14 4.19
CA GLY A 125 11.04 7.23 4.64
C GLY A 125 12.54 6.95 4.56
N ASP A 126 12.95 5.88 3.88
CA ASP A 126 14.36 5.54 3.71
C ASP A 126 14.94 6.31 2.51
N SER A 127 16.10 6.94 2.68
CA SER A 127 16.78 7.73 1.65
C SER A 127 17.48 6.88 0.58
N THR A 128 17.71 5.61 0.87
CA THR A 128 18.36 4.63 -0.01
C THR A 128 17.65 3.29 0.13
N ASP A 129 17.57 2.53 -0.94
CA ASP A 129 17.00 1.20 -0.90
C ASP A 129 17.84 0.27 0.01
N PRO A 130 17.29 -0.22 1.14
CA PRO A 130 18.00 -1.14 2.02
C PRO A 130 18.10 -2.56 1.45
N GLY A 131 17.40 -2.83 0.34
CA GLY A 131 17.21 -4.16 -0.22
C GLY A 131 16.22 -5.01 0.58
N GLY A 132 15.83 -6.16 0.00
CA GLY A 132 14.92 -7.09 0.67
C GLY A 132 13.46 -6.70 0.53
N PHE A 133 12.72 -6.77 1.63
CA PHE A 133 11.26 -6.64 1.64
C PHE A 133 10.78 -5.75 2.77
N TYR A 134 9.63 -5.11 2.55
CA TYR A 134 8.78 -4.56 3.59
C TYR A 134 7.47 -5.34 3.64
N TYR A 135 6.82 -5.38 4.79
CA TYR A 135 5.43 -5.83 4.87
C TYR A 135 4.48 -4.68 4.61
N VAL A 136 3.48 -4.93 3.78
CA VAL A 136 2.23 -4.16 3.81
C VAL A 136 1.38 -4.76 4.91
N ALA A 137 0.86 -3.93 5.80
CA ALA A 137 0.07 -4.36 6.95
C ALA A 137 -1.15 -3.47 7.17
N ALA A 138 -2.16 -4.02 7.82
CA ALA A 138 -3.30 -3.29 8.35
C ALA A 138 -3.15 -3.19 9.87
N THR A 139 -3.26 -1.97 10.42
CA THR A 139 -3.21 -1.69 11.87
C THR A 139 -4.58 -1.25 12.31
N MET A 140 -5.15 -1.91 13.30
CA MET A 140 -6.44 -1.52 13.86
C MET A 140 -6.33 -0.14 14.54
N ALA A 141 -7.05 0.85 14.02
CA ALA A 141 -7.08 2.22 14.54
C ALA A 141 -8.27 2.47 15.47
N ALA A 142 -9.19 1.53 15.53
CA ALA A 142 -10.28 1.47 16.50
C ALA A 142 -10.69 0.03 16.67
N ALA A 143 -10.88 -0.38 17.93
CA ALA A 143 -11.19 -1.76 18.29
C ALA A 143 -12.51 -2.26 17.66
N GLY A 144 -12.49 -3.50 17.19
CA GLY A 144 -13.65 -4.26 16.79
C GLY A 144 -14.33 -4.94 17.99
N GLY A 145 -14.06 -6.21 18.17
CA GLY A 145 -14.60 -7.03 19.26
C GLY A 145 -15.27 -8.31 18.75
N THR A 146 -15.34 -8.48 17.44
CA THR A 146 -15.75 -9.73 16.80
C THR A 146 -14.73 -10.15 15.76
N GLY A 147 -14.60 -11.46 15.53
CA GLY A 147 -13.78 -11.98 14.45
C GLY A 147 -14.47 -11.88 13.10
N GLY A 148 -13.70 -12.02 12.04
CA GLY A 148 -14.16 -12.00 10.66
C GLY A 148 -13.00 -12.18 9.67
N ASP A 149 -13.30 -12.18 8.40
CA ASP A 149 -12.30 -12.29 7.35
C ASP A 149 -11.88 -10.92 6.80
N MET A 150 -10.57 -10.74 6.59
CA MET A 150 -10.01 -9.61 5.86
C MET A 150 -9.33 -10.12 4.59
N SER A 151 -9.69 -9.55 3.44
CA SER A 151 -9.15 -9.92 2.13
C SER A 151 -8.42 -8.76 1.50
N PHE A 152 -7.34 -9.05 0.77
CA PHE A 152 -6.54 -8.03 0.09
C PHE A 152 -6.07 -8.48 -1.29
N ILE A 153 -5.84 -7.52 -2.17
CA ILE A 153 -5.14 -7.67 -3.46
C ILE A 153 -4.20 -6.48 -3.60
N ILE A 154 -2.91 -6.76 -3.68
CA ILE A 154 -1.87 -5.75 -3.88
C ILE A 154 -1.28 -5.94 -5.26
N HIS A 155 -1.43 -4.94 -6.12
CA HIS A 155 -0.69 -4.87 -7.37
C HIS A 155 0.63 -4.15 -7.12
N TYR A 156 1.72 -4.72 -7.58
CA TYR A 156 3.04 -4.09 -7.48
C TYR A 156 3.86 -4.30 -8.75
N VAL A 157 4.75 -3.37 -9.00
CA VAL A 157 5.66 -3.40 -10.15
C VAL A 157 7.09 -3.44 -9.63
N VAL A 158 7.90 -4.30 -10.20
CA VAL A 158 9.36 -4.35 -9.98
C VAL A 158 10.06 -4.23 -11.33
N ASP A 159 11.20 -3.54 -11.34
CA ASP A 159 12.05 -3.33 -12.52
C ASP A 159 12.76 -4.63 -12.93
#